data_827365dd3c0799f6da93d5e8aa12f502
#
_entry.id   827365dd3c0799f6da93d5e8aa12f502
#
_cell.length_a   1.000
_cell.length_b   1.000
_cell.length_c   1.000
_cell.angle_alpha   90.00
_cell.angle_beta   90.00
_cell.angle_gamma   90.00
#
_symmetry.space_group_name_H-M   'P 1'
#
loop_
_entity.id
_entity.type
_entity.pdbx_description
1 polymer ?
#
loop_
_entity_poly.entity_id
_entity_poly.type
_entity_poly.pdbx_seq_one_letter_code
_entity_poly.pdbx_strand_id
1 'polypeptide(L)'
;MASFPRTGFAAWAGSVEELCRLIDVLQPLGRSLGTPDPQSDDWYGALFGKLRPQVSREPLLVAAVCGGTNTGKSLITNTLVGEEISRSVPEAARTRHPVASLPQGLAARTDLAALFPGFALAAWVSVQDAIDLGADASGNADRLVWREDASGRQPARLVLLDTPDIDGTLRENWHRAELVRNACDVIVAVLTQQKYNDAAVRDFFAAAAAAGKAVVVVFNMIDWPRQRDRIGGWLATFTAETGVAPLAVYAVPHDFRAAEAGRIEFHPLPELTPDRAEVDLAVRLAECDFDRIKLQAMEGALGVVLDPKAGASRWLDSFETSAKEWRDARRLLTDEARVRVELPIAPREIVWNEIWQWLEPRRSGLDLTVSKVYRVAGKGVNWAARRVGLVRSEAERREDFSVIELAALKQALGDFVERLDDACRRNPRLAAMLGSRLVDGDRAAWYADLERRHASLPLVSEDYRTFVRNELDRFAKENPGMVRFILTGLNVGAVARPAITVALGMAGAAAVPAAAASAGGLSVLVHHVGDVVVGTAATIAGEGALGLTVAGLKPLIERLFAGWSAERGRVLAETLHDVVLGDRLEEIDRLANAAAAPEVTRARRLLLECGREHGLQDGRAAAREEGR
;
A
#
# COMPACT_ATOMS: atom_id res chain seq x y z
N MET A 1 -34.22 -2.87 -16.18
CA MET A 1 -33.43 -1.82 -16.80
C MET A 1 -33.18 -0.77 -15.73
N ALA A 2 -32.04 -0.81 -15.08
CA ALA A 2 -31.66 0.20 -14.10
C ALA A 2 -31.29 1.49 -14.86
N SER A 3 -31.98 2.57 -14.56
CA SER A 3 -31.67 3.88 -15.12
C SER A 3 -30.46 4.45 -14.40
N PHE A 4 -29.38 4.69 -15.14
CA PHE A 4 -28.23 5.42 -14.63
C PHE A 4 -28.63 6.78 -14.05
N PRO A 5 -28.09 7.20 -12.92
CA PRO A 5 -28.30 8.55 -12.42
C PRO A 5 -27.71 9.55 -13.40
N ARG A 6 -28.46 10.58 -13.74
CA ARG A 6 -28.10 11.67 -14.66
C ARG A 6 -26.96 12.58 -14.18
N THR A 7 -26.31 12.26 -13.09
CA THR A 7 -25.12 12.97 -12.57
C THR A 7 -23.86 12.38 -13.18
N GLY A 8 -23.89 12.39 -14.45
CA GLY A 8 -22.76 12.57 -15.32
C GLY A 8 -21.64 11.55 -15.28
N PHE A 9 -21.41 11.01 -16.48
CA PHE A 9 -20.16 10.40 -16.91
C PHE A 9 -18.90 11.10 -16.33
N ALA A 10 -18.89 12.43 -16.21
CA ALA A 10 -17.76 13.18 -15.66
C ALA A 10 -17.45 12.87 -14.18
N ALA A 11 -18.45 12.72 -13.33
CA ALA A 11 -18.24 12.38 -11.91
C ALA A 11 -17.75 10.94 -11.77
N TRP A 12 -18.34 10.04 -12.55
CA TRP A 12 -17.94 8.65 -12.61
C TRP A 12 -16.50 8.48 -13.17
N ALA A 13 -16.16 9.19 -14.24
CA ALA A 13 -14.82 9.23 -14.80
C ALA A 13 -13.79 9.69 -13.77
N GLY A 14 -14.10 10.72 -12.99
CA GLY A 14 -13.26 11.18 -11.89
C GLY A 14 -13.04 10.10 -10.82
N SER A 15 -14.06 9.31 -10.48
CA SER A 15 -13.94 8.20 -9.52
C SER A 15 -13.04 7.08 -10.04
N VAL A 16 -13.14 6.74 -11.33
CA VAL A 16 -12.26 5.74 -11.97
C VAL A 16 -10.81 6.23 -12.02
N GLU A 17 -10.58 7.48 -12.40
CA GLU A 17 -9.22 8.06 -12.42
C GLU A 17 -8.60 8.10 -11.02
N GLU A 18 -9.39 8.50 -10.01
CA GLU A 18 -8.93 8.50 -8.62
C GLU A 18 -8.61 7.08 -8.14
N LEU A 19 -9.44 6.10 -8.49
CA LEU A 19 -9.20 4.70 -8.16
C LEU A 19 -7.90 4.20 -8.80
N CYS A 20 -7.67 4.47 -10.08
CA CYS A 20 -6.42 4.12 -10.77
C CYS A 20 -5.21 4.71 -10.05
N ARG A 21 -5.25 6.01 -9.74
CA ARG A 21 -4.17 6.70 -9.01
C ARG A 21 -3.91 6.07 -7.64
N LEU A 22 -4.95 5.72 -6.91
CA LEU A 22 -4.81 5.08 -5.59
C LEU A 22 -4.21 3.68 -5.72
N ILE A 23 -4.61 2.89 -6.71
CA ILE A 23 -4.01 1.57 -6.96
C ILE A 23 -2.52 1.71 -7.31
N ASP A 24 -2.15 2.67 -8.17
CA ASP A 24 -0.75 2.94 -8.51
C ASP A 24 0.08 3.29 -7.25
N VAL A 25 -0.47 4.09 -6.33
CA VAL A 25 0.18 4.45 -5.05
C VAL A 25 0.26 3.25 -4.10
N LEU A 26 -0.74 2.38 -4.10
CA LEU A 26 -0.83 1.22 -3.20
C LEU A 26 0.04 0.03 -3.63
N GLN A 27 0.39 -0.10 -4.92
CA GLN A 27 1.21 -1.22 -5.40
C GLN A 27 2.57 -1.35 -4.68
N PRO A 28 3.38 -0.27 -4.49
CA PRO A 28 4.62 -0.35 -3.73
C PRO A 28 4.40 -0.81 -2.27
N LEU A 29 3.34 -0.30 -1.63
CA LEU A 29 2.97 -0.70 -0.28
C LEU A 29 2.55 -2.17 -0.24
N GLY A 30 1.75 -2.63 -1.20
CA GLY A 30 1.36 -4.03 -1.35
C GLY A 30 2.56 -4.96 -1.49
N ARG A 31 3.54 -4.60 -2.32
CA ARG A 31 4.79 -5.35 -2.46
C ARG A 31 5.57 -5.44 -1.14
N SER A 32 5.67 -4.33 -0.41
CA SER A 32 6.31 -4.32 0.91
C SER A 32 5.56 -5.19 1.93
N LEU A 33 4.24 -5.23 1.86
CA LEU A 33 3.39 -6.12 2.68
C LEU A 33 3.49 -7.59 2.27
N GLY A 34 3.94 -7.88 1.05
CA GLY A 34 3.93 -9.22 0.45
C GLY A 34 2.54 -9.65 0.00
N THR A 35 1.72 -8.72 -0.47
CA THR A 35 0.45 -9.04 -1.13
C THR A 35 0.70 -9.56 -2.55
N PRO A 36 -0.24 -10.31 -3.15
CA PRO A 36 -0.16 -10.70 -4.56
C PRO A 36 -0.01 -9.49 -5.49
N ASP A 37 0.75 -9.63 -6.57
CA ASP A 37 0.84 -8.59 -7.60
C ASP A 37 -0.49 -8.50 -8.36
N PRO A 38 -1.19 -7.36 -8.34
CA PRO A 38 -2.48 -7.21 -8.97
C PRO A 38 -2.41 -7.19 -10.51
N GLN A 39 -1.24 -7.00 -11.11
CA GLN A 39 -1.10 -6.87 -12.55
C GLN A 39 -1.50 -8.12 -13.33
N SER A 40 -1.47 -9.29 -12.70
CA SER A 40 -1.91 -10.56 -13.28
C SER A 40 -3.42 -10.83 -13.13
N ASP A 41 -4.14 -9.99 -12.39
CA ASP A 41 -5.56 -10.18 -12.11
C ASP A 41 -6.43 -9.56 -13.20
N ASP A 42 -7.55 -10.22 -13.54
CA ASP A 42 -8.51 -9.75 -14.54
C ASP A 42 -9.07 -8.36 -14.24
N TRP A 43 -9.31 -8.05 -12.96
CA TRP A 43 -9.81 -6.75 -12.55
C TRP A 43 -8.82 -5.62 -12.83
N TYR A 44 -7.51 -5.89 -12.72
CA TYR A 44 -6.48 -4.90 -13.02
C TYR A 44 -6.48 -4.60 -14.54
N GLY A 45 -6.53 -5.65 -15.37
CA GLY A 45 -6.69 -5.52 -16.81
C GLY A 45 -7.97 -4.76 -17.20
N ALA A 46 -9.09 -5.03 -16.52
CA ALA A 46 -10.34 -4.30 -16.72
C ALA A 46 -10.23 -2.81 -16.33
N LEU A 47 -9.58 -2.51 -15.21
CA LEU A 47 -9.43 -1.13 -14.70
C LEU A 47 -8.46 -0.33 -15.57
N PHE A 48 -7.24 -0.82 -15.75
CA PHE A 48 -6.16 -0.08 -16.43
C PHE A 48 -6.17 -0.22 -17.95
N GLY A 49 -6.55 -1.41 -18.45
CA GLY A 49 -6.58 -1.69 -19.88
C GLY A 49 -7.87 -1.24 -20.56
N LYS A 50 -8.98 -1.16 -19.81
CA LYS A 50 -10.28 -0.83 -20.41
C LYS A 50 -10.92 0.43 -19.84
N LEU A 51 -11.10 0.53 -18.52
CA LEU A 51 -11.83 1.69 -17.95
C LEU A 51 -11.01 2.98 -18.05
N ARG A 52 -9.75 2.97 -17.60
CA ARG A 52 -8.88 4.15 -17.59
C ARG A 52 -8.75 4.84 -18.94
N PRO A 53 -8.51 4.13 -20.09
CA PRO A 53 -8.43 4.79 -21.40
C PRO A 53 -9.75 5.41 -21.85
N GLN A 54 -10.87 4.89 -21.40
CA GLN A 54 -12.20 5.31 -21.82
C GLN A 54 -12.76 6.49 -21.04
N VAL A 55 -12.25 6.75 -19.83
CA VAL A 55 -12.58 7.94 -19.05
C VAL A 55 -11.73 9.15 -19.45
N SER A 56 -10.77 8.96 -20.38
CA SER A 56 -9.98 10.05 -20.95
C SER A 56 -10.84 11.02 -21.74
N ARG A 57 -10.34 12.23 -21.92
CA ARG A 57 -11.05 13.48 -22.26
C ARG A 57 -11.93 13.51 -23.53
N GLU A 58 -11.82 12.54 -24.44
CA GLU A 58 -12.66 12.45 -25.63
C GLU A 58 -13.36 11.10 -25.69
N PRO A 59 -14.68 11.10 -25.62
CA PRO A 59 -15.46 9.87 -25.75
C PRO A 59 -15.42 9.36 -27.19
N LEU A 60 -14.77 8.22 -27.41
CA LEU A 60 -14.63 7.53 -28.71
C LEU A 60 -15.32 6.18 -28.67
N LEU A 61 -16.02 5.81 -29.76
CA LEU A 61 -16.46 4.44 -30.01
C LEU A 61 -15.47 3.73 -30.92
N VAL A 62 -15.06 2.53 -30.53
CA VAL A 62 -14.28 1.62 -31.37
C VAL A 62 -15.19 0.50 -31.86
N ALA A 63 -15.47 0.50 -33.16
CA ALA A 63 -16.26 -0.53 -33.81
C ALA A 63 -15.33 -1.52 -34.54
N ALA A 64 -15.29 -2.76 -34.09
CA ALA A 64 -14.48 -3.82 -34.69
C ALA A 64 -15.30 -4.71 -35.61
N VAL A 65 -14.84 -4.92 -36.83
CA VAL A 65 -15.45 -5.82 -37.81
C VAL A 65 -14.85 -7.22 -37.63
N CYS A 66 -15.62 -8.14 -37.03
CA CYS A 66 -15.16 -9.47 -36.61
C CYS A 66 -15.96 -10.58 -37.31
N GLY A 67 -15.29 -11.70 -37.58
CA GLY A 67 -15.91 -12.87 -38.18
C GLY A 67 -14.89 -13.94 -38.56
N GLY A 68 -15.36 -15.07 -39.02
CA GLY A 68 -14.49 -16.17 -39.46
C GLY A 68 -13.72 -15.88 -40.77
N THR A 69 -12.90 -16.84 -41.17
CA THR A 69 -12.14 -16.78 -42.42
C THR A 69 -13.06 -16.68 -43.63
N ASN A 70 -12.73 -15.81 -44.57
CA ASN A 70 -13.45 -15.59 -45.83
C ASN A 70 -14.91 -15.14 -45.64
N THR A 71 -15.26 -14.48 -44.56
CA THR A 71 -16.60 -13.88 -44.35
C THR A 71 -16.76 -12.49 -44.97
N GLY A 72 -15.69 -11.89 -45.51
CA GLY A 72 -15.73 -10.58 -46.19
C GLY A 72 -15.56 -9.37 -45.26
N LYS A 73 -14.93 -9.54 -44.10
CA LYS A 73 -14.66 -8.47 -43.11
C LYS A 73 -13.99 -7.26 -43.72
N SER A 74 -12.87 -7.44 -44.44
CA SER A 74 -12.10 -6.32 -45.02
C SER A 74 -12.91 -5.58 -46.09
N LEU A 75 -13.75 -6.26 -46.87
CA LEU A 75 -14.65 -5.62 -47.84
C LEU A 75 -15.70 -4.75 -47.11
N ILE A 76 -16.29 -5.25 -46.05
CA ILE A 76 -17.23 -4.50 -45.22
C ILE A 76 -16.54 -3.28 -44.62
N THR A 77 -15.33 -3.47 -44.04
CA THR A 77 -14.56 -2.37 -43.45
C THR A 77 -14.22 -1.31 -44.51
N ASN A 78 -13.71 -1.72 -45.67
CA ASN A 78 -13.38 -0.80 -46.78
C ASN A 78 -14.60 -0.04 -47.24
N THR A 79 -15.78 -0.69 -47.32
CA THR A 79 -17.05 -0.01 -47.65
C THR A 79 -17.44 1.02 -46.61
N LEU A 80 -17.31 0.71 -45.32
CA LEU A 80 -17.63 1.63 -44.21
C LEU A 80 -16.66 2.81 -44.15
N VAL A 81 -15.37 2.60 -44.42
CA VAL A 81 -14.34 3.65 -44.50
C VAL A 81 -14.48 4.45 -45.79
N GLY A 82 -15.00 3.82 -46.88
CA GLY A 82 -15.10 4.42 -48.19
C GLY A 82 -13.80 4.38 -49.00
N GLU A 83 -12.81 3.64 -48.57
CA GLU A 83 -11.48 3.49 -49.16
C GLU A 83 -10.92 2.11 -48.87
N GLU A 84 -10.06 1.57 -49.72
CA GLU A 84 -9.38 0.28 -49.48
C GLU A 84 -8.23 0.47 -48.46
N ILE A 85 -8.45 0.05 -47.23
CA ILE A 85 -7.44 0.08 -46.17
C ILE A 85 -6.85 -1.30 -45.87
N SER A 86 -7.60 -2.34 -46.18
CA SER A 86 -7.21 -3.74 -46.07
C SER A 86 -7.52 -4.45 -47.38
N ARG A 87 -6.62 -5.33 -47.80
CA ARG A 87 -6.79 -6.07 -49.05
C ARG A 87 -7.95 -7.05 -48.95
N SER A 88 -8.91 -6.94 -49.86
CA SER A 88 -10.01 -7.87 -50.00
C SER A 88 -9.80 -8.73 -51.24
N VAL A 89 -9.24 -9.95 -51.06
CA VAL A 89 -9.06 -10.92 -52.16
C VAL A 89 -9.67 -12.27 -51.78
N PRO A 90 -10.23 -13.02 -52.76
CA PRO A 90 -10.83 -14.35 -52.53
C PRO A 90 -9.83 -15.41 -52.05
N GLU A 91 -8.56 -15.24 -52.36
CA GLU A 91 -7.50 -16.11 -51.88
C GLU A 91 -7.27 -15.84 -50.40
N ALA A 92 -7.05 -16.90 -49.62
CA ALA A 92 -6.83 -16.87 -48.18
C ALA A 92 -5.60 -16.07 -47.73
N ALA A 93 -5.46 -14.86 -48.23
CA ALA A 93 -4.44 -13.89 -47.87
C ALA A 93 -5.04 -12.90 -46.84
N ARG A 94 -5.07 -13.17 -45.93
CA ARG A 94 -5.02 -13.14 -44.47
C ARG A 94 -4.57 -11.82 -43.95
N THR A 95 -5.54 -10.95 -43.63
CA THR A 95 -5.29 -9.86 -42.69
C THR A 95 -4.66 -10.47 -41.44
N ARG A 96 -3.39 -10.20 -41.21
CA ARG A 96 -2.66 -10.73 -40.04
C ARG A 96 -2.63 -9.75 -38.92
N HIS A 97 -2.60 -8.46 -39.23
CA HIS A 97 -2.60 -7.38 -38.27
C HIS A 97 -3.91 -6.59 -38.35
N PRO A 98 -4.53 -6.27 -37.21
CA PRO A 98 -5.68 -5.37 -37.23
C PRO A 98 -5.31 -4.02 -37.85
N VAL A 99 -6.24 -3.43 -38.60
CA VAL A 99 -6.09 -2.10 -39.22
C VAL A 99 -7.12 -1.16 -38.61
N ALA A 100 -6.65 -0.11 -37.95
CA ALA A 100 -7.50 0.93 -37.38
C ALA A 100 -7.60 2.15 -38.32
N SER A 101 -8.82 2.51 -38.71
CA SER A 101 -9.12 3.79 -39.32
C SER A 101 -9.60 4.76 -38.26
N LEU A 102 -8.89 5.87 -38.09
CA LEU A 102 -9.14 6.90 -37.08
C LEU A 102 -9.78 8.12 -37.71
N PRO A 103 -10.63 8.86 -37.02
CA PRO A 103 -11.06 10.18 -37.43
C PRO A 103 -9.88 11.12 -37.64
N GLN A 104 -10.00 12.06 -38.56
CA GLN A 104 -8.98 13.04 -38.89
C GLN A 104 -8.54 13.83 -37.64
N GLY A 105 -7.21 13.92 -37.42
CA GLY A 105 -6.58 14.63 -36.31
C GLY A 105 -6.70 13.96 -34.96
N LEU A 106 -7.19 12.71 -34.88
CA LEU A 106 -7.31 11.98 -33.61
C LEU A 106 -5.96 11.60 -33.04
N ALA A 107 -5.01 11.16 -33.86
CA ALA A 107 -3.71 10.72 -33.40
C ALA A 107 -2.88 11.83 -32.74
N ALA A 108 -3.14 13.10 -33.11
CA ALA A 108 -2.46 14.25 -32.51
C ALA A 108 -2.98 14.63 -31.10
N ARG A 109 -4.19 14.19 -30.74
CA ARG A 109 -4.89 14.60 -29.51
C ARG A 109 -5.20 13.46 -28.54
N THR A 110 -4.98 12.22 -28.97
CA THR A 110 -5.29 11.04 -28.17
C THR A 110 -4.08 10.12 -28.10
N ASP A 111 -3.80 9.57 -26.92
CA ASP A 111 -2.81 8.52 -26.74
C ASP A 111 -3.36 7.20 -27.33
N LEU A 112 -2.87 6.86 -28.53
CA LEU A 112 -3.27 5.63 -29.23
C LEU A 112 -2.83 4.36 -28.49
N ALA A 113 -1.75 4.40 -27.72
CA ALA A 113 -1.31 3.25 -26.94
C ALA A 113 -2.30 2.97 -25.80
N ALA A 114 -2.87 4.02 -25.20
CA ALA A 114 -3.94 3.89 -24.24
C ALA A 114 -5.28 3.44 -24.86
N LEU A 115 -5.53 3.80 -26.14
CA LEU A 115 -6.73 3.38 -26.86
C LEU A 115 -6.66 1.89 -27.27
N PHE A 116 -5.48 1.38 -27.60
CA PHE A 116 -5.23 0.00 -28.04
C PHE A 116 -4.22 -0.69 -27.13
N PRO A 117 -4.56 -0.94 -25.86
CA PRO A 117 -3.64 -1.52 -24.90
C PRO A 117 -3.25 -2.95 -25.32
N GLY A 118 -1.96 -3.26 -25.19
CA GLY A 118 -1.37 -4.55 -25.56
C GLY A 118 -0.98 -4.67 -27.03
N PHE A 119 -1.29 -3.67 -27.88
CA PHE A 119 -0.86 -3.66 -29.26
C PHE A 119 0.44 -2.86 -29.46
N ALA A 120 1.32 -3.38 -30.32
CA ALA A 120 2.44 -2.63 -30.89
C ALA A 120 1.95 -1.80 -32.08
N LEU A 121 1.89 -0.48 -31.93
CA LEU A 121 1.31 0.43 -32.91
C LEU A 121 2.28 0.75 -34.03
N ALA A 122 1.80 0.68 -35.29
CA ALA A 122 2.54 1.09 -36.46
C ALA A 122 1.66 1.96 -37.39
N ALA A 123 2.26 2.99 -37.97
CA ALA A 123 1.56 3.80 -38.95
C ALA A 123 1.32 2.99 -40.23
N TRP A 124 0.13 3.11 -40.79
CA TRP A 124 -0.24 2.50 -42.07
C TRP A 124 0.39 3.27 -43.24
N VAL A 125 1.02 2.54 -44.16
CA VAL A 125 1.62 3.11 -45.38
C VAL A 125 0.88 2.60 -46.61
N SER A 126 0.47 1.31 -46.58
CA SER A 126 -0.22 0.69 -47.70
C SER A 126 -1.11 -0.48 -47.25
N VAL A 127 -2.02 -0.92 -48.10
CA VAL A 127 -2.85 -2.12 -47.89
C VAL A 127 -2.03 -3.38 -47.58
N GLN A 128 -0.75 -3.39 -47.96
CA GLN A 128 0.16 -4.50 -47.73
C GLN A 128 0.55 -4.61 -46.23
N ASP A 129 0.53 -3.53 -45.48
CA ASP A 129 0.94 -3.52 -44.07
C ASP A 129 0.06 -4.39 -43.18
N ALA A 130 -1.19 -4.64 -43.59
CA ALA A 130 -2.11 -5.56 -42.92
C ALA A 130 -1.69 -7.05 -43.10
N ILE A 131 -0.89 -7.35 -44.14
CA ILE A 131 -0.52 -8.70 -44.58
C ILE A 131 0.94 -8.98 -44.29
N ASP A 132 1.79 -7.96 -44.40
CA ASP A 132 3.24 -8.12 -44.49
C ASP A 132 3.86 -8.55 -43.15
N LEU A 133 4.69 -9.57 -43.26
CA LEU A 133 5.44 -10.14 -42.15
C LEU A 133 6.81 -9.50 -42.07
N GLY A 134 7.08 -8.32 -42.36
CA GLY A 134 8.43 -7.74 -42.27
C GLY A 134 9.54 -8.75 -41.91
N ALA A 135 10.79 -8.54 -42.26
CA ALA A 135 11.90 -9.48 -42.10
C ALA A 135 12.09 -10.06 -40.67
N ASP A 136 11.41 -9.53 -39.68
CA ASP A 136 11.43 -9.95 -38.26
C ASP A 136 10.14 -10.71 -37.86
N ALA A 137 9.91 -11.86 -38.47
CA ALA A 137 8.75 -12.71 -38.19
C ALA A 137 8.65 -13.25 -36.75
N SER A 138 9.62 -13.00 -35.89
CA SER A 138 9.72 -13.57 -34.55
C SER A 138 9.30 -12.65 -33.39
N GLY A 139 8.87 -11.39 -33.62
CA GLY A 139 8.69 -10.43 -32.57
C GLY A 139 7.37 -9.64 -32.49
N ASN A 140 6.47 -9.70 -33.49
CA ASN A 140 5.34 -8.79 -33.59
C ASN A 140 3.98 -9.49 -33.71
N ALA A 141 3.68 -10.44 -32.81
CA ALA A 141 2.38 -11.10 -32.78
C ALA A 141 1.23 -10.09 -32.57
N ASP A 142 1.47 -8.99 -31.87
CA ASP A 142 0.46 -8.03 -31.39
C ASP A 142 0.54 -6.67 -32.10
N ARG A 143 0.99 -6.64 -33.35
CA ARG A 143 1.04 -5.41 -34.15
C ARG A 143 -0.35 -4.97 -34.58
N LEU A 144 -0.68 -3.66 -34.37
CA LEU A 144 -1.85 -2.99 -34.92
C LEU A 144 -1.38 -1.84 -35.83
N VAL A 145 -1.93 -1.80 -37.04
CA VAL A 145 -1.61 -0.77 -38.02
C VAL A 145 -2.72 0.30 -37.98
N TRP A 146 -2.35 1.58 -37.93
CA TRP A 146 -3.33 2.66 -37.84
C TRP A 146 -3.12 3.74 -38.90
N ARG A 147 -4.21 4.34 -39.33
CA ARG A 147 -4.22 5.51 -40.22
C ARG A 147 -5.33 6.47 -39.84
N GLU A 148 -5.20 7.73 -40.21
CA GLU A 148 -6.30 8.70 -40.16
C GLU A 148 -7.08 8.76 -41.45
N ASP A 149 -8.39 8.99 -41.35
CA ASP A 149 -9.24 9.23 -42.51
C ASP A 149 -8.86 10.57 -43.18
N ALA A 150 -8.28 10.50 -44.38
CA ALA A 150 -7.90 11.67 -45.14
C ALA A 150 -9.12 12.38 -45.82
N SER A 151 -10.24 11.65 -45.96
CA SER A 151 -11.45 12.20 -46.61
C SER A 151 -12.30 13.08 -45.68
N GLY A 152 -12.11 12.95 -44.36
CA GLY A 152 -12.92 13.61 -43.33
C GLY A 152 -14.38 13.12 -43.28
N ARG A 153 -14.67 11.94 -43.88
CA ARG A 153 -16.03 11.36 -43.89
C ARG A 153 -16.31 10.53 -42.64
N GLN A 154 -15.26 9.99 -42.01
CA GLN A 154 -15.42 9.19 -40.81
C GLN A 154 -15.92 10.06 -39.65
N PRO A 155 -16.97 9.64 -38.93
CA PRO A 155 -17.48 10.40 -37.81
C PRO A 155 -16.41 10.67 -36.75
N ALA A 156 -16.36 11.88 -36.21
CA ALA A 156 -15.29 12.33 -35.29
C ALA A 156 -15.12 11.49 -34.01
N ARG A 157 -16.14 10.69 -33.66
CA ARG A 157 -16.15 9.84 -32.44
C ARG A 157 -16.16 8.37 -32.76
N LEU A 158 -15.92 7.93 -34.00
CA LEU A 158 -15.97 6.53 -34.41
C LEU A 158 -14.61 6.09 -34.96
N VAL A 159 -14.04 5.11 -34.34
CA VAL A 159 -12.86 4.38 -34.85
C VAL A 159 -13.34 3.06 -35.44
N LEU A 160 -12.92 2.74 -36.66
CA LEU A 160 -13.22 1.47 -37.33
C LEU A 160 -12.00 0.57 -37.31
N LEU A 161 -12.18 -0.69 -36.93
CA LEU A 161 -11.11 -1.67 -36.80
C LEU A 161 -11.41 -2.89 -37.67
N ASP A 162 -10.63 -3.10 -38.74
CA ASP A 162 -10.60 -4.38 -39.47
C ASP A 162 -9.80 -5.39 -38.67
N THR A 163 -10.31 -6.61 -38.53
CA THR A 163 -9.69 -7.61 -37.67
C THR A 163 -9.26 -8.86 -38.44
N PRO A 164 -8.20 -9.53 -37.97
CA PRO A 164 -7.86 -10.87 -38.45
C PRO A 164 -9.01 -11.87 -38.23
N ASP A 165 -8.86 -13.03 -38.87
CA ASP A 165 -9.79 -14.14 -38.72
C ASP A 165 -9.82 -14.68 -37.29
N ILE A 166 -11.03 -14.81 -36.71
CA ILE A 166 -11.22 -15.30 -35.34
C ILE A 166 -11.25 -16.83 -35.21
N ASP A 167 -11.39 -17.55 -36.33
CA ASP A 167 -11.43 -19.02 -36.42
C ASP A 167 -10.07 -19.66 -36.78
N GLY A 168 -8.98 -18.90 -36.66
CA GLY A 168 -7.63 -19.39 -36.94
C GLY A 168 -7.16 -20.44 -35.91
N THR A 169 -6.44 -21.46 -36.38
CA THR A 169 -5.93 -22.59 -35.57
C THR A 169 -4.75 -22.24 -34.67
N LEU A 170 -4.14 -21.08 -34.86
CA LEU A 170 -2.96 -20.66 -34.12
C LEU A 170 -3.34 -19.97 -32.78
N ARG A 171 -2.65 -20.31 -31.69
CA ARG A 171 -2.84 -19.66 -30.37
C ARG A 171 -2.65 -18.15 -30.41
N GLU A 172 -1.81 -17.64 -31.30
CA GLU A 172 -1.59 -16.21 -31.53
C GLU A 172 -2.87 -15.49 -31.99
N ASN A 173 -3.72 -16.14 -32.78
CA ASN A 173 -4.99 -15.55 -33.23
C ASN A 173 -6.00 -15.40 -32.08
N TRP A 174 -5.97 -16.28 -31.10
CA TRP A 174 -6.82 -16.21 -29.92
C TRP A 174 -6.44 -15.02 -29.03
N HIS A 175 -5.15 -14.80 -28.82
CA HIS A 175 -4.65 -13.66 -28.07
C HIS A 175 -5.03 -12.33 -28.76
N ARG A 176 -4.83 -12.24 -30.09
CA ARG A 176 -5.25 -11.07 -30.87
C ARG A 176 -6.76 -10.83 -30.82
N ALA A 177 -7.56 -11.88 -30.93
CA ALA A 177 -9.01 -11.78 -30.83
C ALA A 177 -9.45 -11.24 -29.45
N GLU A 178 -8.74 -11.62 -28.39
CA GLU A 178 -8.95 -11.08 -27.05
C GLU A 178 -8.55 -9.61 -26.95
N LEU A 179 -7.39 -9.21 -27.46
CA LEU A 179 -6.96 -7.80 -27.50
C LEU A 179 -7.96 -6.94 -28.28
N VAL A 180 -8.45 -7.42 -29.45
CA VAL A 180 -9.48 -6.74 -30.23
C VAL A 180 -10.77 -6.61 -29.43
N ARG A 181 -11.24 -7.70 -28.82
CA ARG A 181 -12.45 -7.69 -27.98
C ARG A 181 -12.33 -6.69 -26.82
N ASN A 182 -11.16 -6.59 -26.23
CA ASN A 182 -10.93 -5.65 -25.13
C ASN A 182 -10.89 -4.20 -25.60
N ALA A 183 -10.35 -3.92 -26.77
CA ALA A 183 -10.23 -2.58 -27.34
C ALA A 183 -11.54 -2.03 -27.93
N CYS A 184 -12.47 -2.88 -28.42
CA CYS A 184 -13.69 -2.42 -29.08
C CYS A 184 -14.87 -2.22 -28.11
N ASP A 185 -15.79 -1.34 -28.50
CA ASP A 185 -17.07 -1.07 -27.81
C ASP A 185 -18.24 -1.72 -28.56
N VAL A 186 -18.17 -1.67 -29.90
CA VAL A 186 -19.16 -2.25 -30.81
C VAL A 186 -18.48 -3.32 -31.64
N ILE A 187 -19.14 -4.44 -31.85
CA ILE A 187 -18.68 -5.49 -32.74
C ILE A 187 -19.67 -5.61 -33.91
N VAL A 188 -19.15 -5.46 -35.12
CA VAL A 188 -19.87 -5.81 -36.34
C VAL A 188 -19.57 -7.28 -36.63
N ALA A 189 -20.52 -8.15 -36.25
CA ALA A 189 -20.42 -9.59 -36.43
C ALA A 189 -20.70 -9.97 -37.88
N VAL A 190 -19.67 -10.31 -38.65
CA VAL A 190 -19.82 -10.72 -40.05
C VAL A 190 -19.98 -12.24 -40.13
N LEU A 191 -21.18 -12.66 -40.47
CA LEU A 191 -21.59 -14.05 -40.54
C LEU A 191 -21.93 -14.43 -41.98
N THR A 192 -21.73 -15.69 -42.33
CA THR A 192 -22.24 -16.31 -43.59
C THR A 192 -23.04 -17.52 -43.23
N GLN A 193 -23.83 -18.04 -44.18
CA GLN A 193 -24.59 -19.26 -43.97
C GLN A 193 -23.72 -20.50 -43.58
N GLN A 194 -22.41 -20.45 -43.87
CA GLN A 194 -21.48 -21.53 -43.56
C GLN A 194 -20.74 -21.32 -42.24
N LYS A 195 -20.61 -20.08 -41.78
CA LYS A 195 -19.76 -19.70 -40.63
C LYS A 195 -20.51 -19.14 -39.43
N TYR A 196 -21.85 -18.98 -39.47
CA TYR A 196 -22.61 -18.44 -38.34
C TYR A 196 -22.59 -19.38 -37.13
N ASN A 197 -22.34 -20.67 -37.31
CA ASN A 197 -22.35 -21.72 -36.28
C ASN A 197 -20.99 -22.41 -36.09
N ASP A 198 -19.90 -21.82 -36.55
CA ASP A 198 -18.53 -22.30 -36.31
C ASP A 198 -18.20 -22.18 -34.81
N ALA A 199 -17.56 -23.20 -34.22
CA ALA A 199 -17.30 -23.24 -32.79
C ALA A 199 -16.44 -22.06 -32.29
N ALA A 200 -15.36 -21.72 -33.00
CA ALA A 200 -14.49 -20.61 -32.60
C ALA A 200 -15.21 -19.24 -32.72
N VAL A 201 -16.08 -19.11 -33.75
CA VAL A 201 -16.92 -17.91 -33.94
C VAL A 201 -17.92 -17.77 -32.79
N ARG A 202 -18.59 -18.86 -32.40
CA ARG A 202 -19.52 -18.86 -31.27
C ARG A 202 -18.85 -18.51 -29.96
N ASP A 203 -17.72 -19.12 -29.64
CA ASP A 203 -16.97 -18.88 -28.42
C ASP A 203 -16.54 -17.40 -28.29
N PHE A 204 -16.06 -16.83 -29.40
CA PHE A 204 -15.70 -15.40 -29.43
C PHE A 204 -16.89 -14.49 -29.15
N PHE A 205 -18.04 -14.72 -29.82
CA PHE A 205 -19.20 -13.87 -29.63
C PHE A 205 -19.92 -14.12 -28.29
N ALA A 206 -19.88 -15.33 -27.76
CA ALA A 206 -20.35 -15.61 -26.41
C ALA A 206 -19.53 -14.86 -25.36
N ALA A 207 -18.21 -14.84 -25.50
CA ALA A 207 -17.33 -14.04 -24.64
C ALA A 207 -17.57 -12.53 -24.82
N ALA A 208 -17.87 -12.07 -26.01
CA ALA A 208 -18.21 -10.67 -26.29
C ALA A 208 -19.55 -10.27 -25.64
N ALA A 209 -20.55 -11.14 -25.72
CA ALA A 209 -21.86 -10.94 -25.07
C ALA A 209 -21.71 -10.90 -23.53
N ALA A 210 -20.95 -11.86 -22.96
CA ALA A 210 -20.65 -11.87 -21.53
C ALA A 210 -19.90 -10.61 -21.07
N ALA A 211 -19.06 -10.03 -21.93
CA ALA A 211 -18.38 -8.75 -21.69
C ALA A 211 -19.26 -7.50 -21.95
N GLY A 212 -20.54 -7.67 -22.21
CA GLY A 212 -21.49 -6.58 -22.44
C GLY A 212 -21.24 -5.76 -23.72
N LYS A 213 -20.56 -6.35 -24.73
CA LYS A 213 -20.30 -5.64 -25.98
C LYS A 213 -21.57 -5.45 -26.79
N ALA A 214 -21.73 -4.27 -27.39
CA ALA A 214 -22.78 -4.02 -28.35
C ALA A 214 -22.48 -4.77 -29.66
N VAL A 215 -23.43 -5.51 -30.20
CA VAL A 215 -23.23 -6.32 -31.41
C VAL A 215 -24.22 -5.92 -32.50
N VAL A 216 -23.70 -5.62 -33.68
CA VAL A 216 -24.47 -5.49 -34.92
C VAL A 216 -24.16 -6.71 -35.78
N VAL A 217 -25.20 -7.40 -36.26
CA VAL A 217 -25.03 -8.61 -37.06
C VAL A 217 -25.16 -8.31 -38.55
N VAL A 218 -24.21 -8.75 -39.34
CA VAL A 218 -24.21 -8.65 -40.80
C VAL A 218 -24.11 -10.03 -41.40
N PHE A 219 -25.19 -10.51 -42.02
CA PHE A 219 -25.17 -11.72 -42.83
C PHE A 219 -24.67 -11.38 -44.24
N ASN A 220 -23.45 -11.76 -44.53
CA ASN A 220 -22.79 -11.49 -45.80
C ASN A 220 -22.94 -12.65 -46.79
N MET A 221 -22.77 -12.36 -48.07
CA MET A 221 -22.81 -13.36 -49.20
C MET A 221 -24.17 -14.08 -49.30
N ILE A 222 -25.25 -13.35 -49.12
CA ILE A 222 -26.62 -13.90 -49.15
C ILE A 222 -27.11 -13.97 -50.59
N ASP A 223 -27.64 -15.12 -50.98
CA ASP A 223 -28.38 -15.25 -52.23
C ASP A 223 -29.76 -14.58 -52.11
N TRP A 224 -29.75 -13.29 -52.42
CA TRP A 224 -30.93 -12.41 -52.27
C TRP A 224 -31.78 -12.46 -53.56
N PRO A 225 -33.11 -12.64 -53.52
CA PRO A 225 -33.98 -12.73 -52.29
C PRO A 225 -34.22 -14.14 -51.76
N ARG A 226 -33.63 -15.21 -52.38
CA ARG A 226 -33.95 -16.61 -52.07
C ARG A 226 -33.71 -17.05 -50.64
N GLN A 227 -32.73 -16.47 -49.97
CA GLN A 227 -32.32 -16.85 -48.60
C GLN A 227 -32.81 -15.86 -47.53
N ARG A 228 -33.47 -14.77 -47.93
CA ARG A 228 -33.96 -13.77 -46.99
C ARG A 228 -34.76 -14.36 -45.83
N ASP A 229 -35.70 -15.22 -46.10
CA ASP A 229 -36.58 -15.85 -45.11
C ASP A 229 -35.84 -16.78 -44.15
N ARG A 230 -34.64 -17.23 -44.51
CA ARG A 230 -33.80 -18.13 -43.69
C ARG A 230 -32.98 -17.36 -42.66
N ILE A 231 -32.72 -16.08 -42.85
CA ILE A 231 -31.86 -15.26 -42.00
C ILE A 231 -32.36 -15.26 -40.58
N GLY A 232 -33.67 -15.18 -40.36
CA GLY A 232 -34.28 -15.25 -39.03
C GLY A 232 -33.95 -16.52 -38.26
N GLY A 233 -33.93 -17.68 -38.98
CA GLY A 233 -33.53 -18.95 -38.37
C GLY A 233 -32.06 -19.02 -38.01
N TRP A 234 -31.16 -18.51 -38.87
CA TRP A 234 -29.73 -18.43 -38.60
C TRP A 234 -29.45 -17.50 -37.41
N LEU A 235 -30.13 -16.34 -37.37
CA LEU A 235 -30.02 -15.41 -36.26
C LEU A 235 -30.47 -16.04 -34.94
N ALA A 236 -31.63 -16.74 -34.97
CA ALA A 236 -32.15 -17.41 -33.79
C ALA A 236 -31.16 -18.45 -33.22
N THR A 237 -30.53 -19.24 -34.12
CA THR A 237 -29.49 -20.19 -33.70
C THR A 237 -28.29 -19.47 -33.13
N PHE A 238 -27.77 -18.44 -33.82
CA PHE A 238 -26.60 -17.67 -33.37
C PHE A 238 -26.84 -17.01 -32.00
N THR A 239 -27.99 -16.37 -31.81
CA THR A 239 -28.33 -15.71 -30.54
C THR A 239 -28.53 -16.70 -29.40
N ALA A 240 -29.15 -17.87 -29.67
CA ALA A 240 -29.30 -18.93 -28.67
C ALA A 240 -27.97 -19.50 -28.19
N GLU A 241 -27.02 -19.70 -29.10
CA GLU A 241 -25.72 -20.30 -28.80
C GLU A 241 -24.73 -19.30 -28.17
N THR A 242 -24.85 -18.01 -28.49
CA THR A 242 -23.88 -16.99 -28.06
C THR A 242 -24.39 -16.08 -26.94
N GLY A 243 -25.68 -16.00 -26.72
CA GLY A 243 -26.31 -15.02 -25.81
C GLY A 243 -26.28 -13.58 -26.33
N VAL A 244 -25.87 -13.37 -27.61
CA VAL A 244 -25.85 -12.03 -28.22
C VAL A 244 -27.25 -11.48 -28.38
N ALA A 245 -27.50 -10.25 -27.92
CA ALA A 245 -28.70 -9.47 -28.24
C ALA A 245 -28.33 -8.40 -29.28
N PRO A 246 -28.59 -8.59 -30.57
CA PRO A 246 -28.12 -7.68 -31.61
C PRO A 246 -28.81 -6.31 -31.55
N LEU A 247 -28.04 -5.22 -31.71
CA LEU A 247 -28.57 -3.87 -31.85
C LEU A 247 -29.28 -3.69 -33.17
N ALA A 248 -28.75 -4.27 -34.24
CA ALA A 248 -29.29 -4.25 -35.57
C ALA A 248 -28.84 -5.47 -36.38
N VAL A 249 -29.62 -5.83 -37.40
CA VAL A 249 -29.31 -6.95 -38.29
C VAL A 249 -29.37 -6.46 -39.74
N TYR A 250 -28.37 -6.83 -40.51
CA TYR A 250 -28.22 -6.50 -41.91
C TYR A 250 -27.97 -7.75 -42.75
N ALA A 251 -28.36 -7.66 -44.02
CA ALA A 251 -27.98 -8.62 -45.04
C ALA A 251 -27.16 -7.91 -46.14
N VAL A 252 -26.15 -8.58 -46.65
CA VAL A 252 -25.36 -8.17 -47.82
C VAL A 252 -25.52 -9.21 -48.90
N PRO A 253 -26.11 -8.88 -50.06
CA PRO A 253 -26.21 -9.79 -51.16
C PRO A 253 -24.85 -10.24 -51.70
N HIS A 254 -24.79 -11.41 -52.25
CA HIS A 254 -23.63 -11.91 -52.97
C HIS A 254 -23.60 -11.25 -54.37
N ASP A 255 -23.02 -10.04 -54.44
CA ASP A 255 -22.82 -9.30 -55.71
C ASP A 255 -21.32 -9.19 -55.99
N PHE A 256 -20.88 -9.94 -57.01
CA PHE A 256 -19.47 -9.98 -57.41
C PHE A 256 -18.98 -8.65 -57.97
N ARG A 257 -19.85 -7.89 -58.70
CA ARG A 257 -19.50 -6.59 -59.27
C ARG A 257 -19.37 -5.52 -58.19
N ALA A 258 -20.27 -5.53 -57.21
CA ALA A 258 -20.19 -4.64 -56.09
C ALA A 258 -18.96 -4.91 -55.23
N ALA A 259 -18.59 -6.18 -55.06
CA ALA A 259 -17.38 -6.59 -54.36
C ALA A 259 -16.11 -6.15 -55.10
N GLU A 260 -16.03 -6.31 -56.41
CA GLU A 260 -14.92 -5.79 -57.24
C GLU A 260 -14.81 -4.26 -57.21
N ALA A 261 -15.94 -3.57 -57.14
CA ALA A 261 -15.99 -2.09 -57.02
C ALA A 261 -15.65 -1.61 -55.61
N GLY A 262 -15.44 -2.51 -54.62
CA GLY A 262 -15.18 -2.16 -53.23
C GLY A 262 -16.33 -1.50 -52.51
N ARG A 263 -17.54 -1.64 -53.02
CA ARG A 263 -18.76 -0.99 -52.47
C ARG A 263 -19.91 -1.97 -52.47
N ILE A 264 -20.29 -2.42 -51.28
CA ILE A 264 -21.43 -3.30 -51.06
C ILE A 264 -22.55 -2.53 -50.41
N GLU A 265 -23.79 -2.99 -50.65
CA GLU A 265 -24.99 -2.39 -50.05
C GLU A 265 -25.46 -3.19 -48.86
N PHE A 266 -25.76 -2.49 -47.76
CA PHE A 266 -26.28 -3.07 -46.54
C PHE A 266 -27.81 -2.97 -46.51
N HIS A 267 -28.49 -4.12 -46.57
CA HIS A 267 -29.95 -4.17 -46.46
C HIS A 267 -30.35 -4.36 -45.00
N PRO A 268 -30.94 -3.36 -44.34
CA PRO A 268 -31.42 -3.49 -42.97
C PRO A 268 -32.57 -4.51 -42.90
N LEU A 269 -32.63 -5.25 -41.80
CA LEU A 269 -33.71 -6.20 -41.49
C LEU A 269 -34.44 -5.78 -40.21
N PRO A 270 -35.28 -4.73 -40.32
CA PRO A 270 -35.94 -4.14 -39.14
C PRO A 270 -36.86 -5.10 -38.41
N GLU A 271 -37.41 -6.09 -39.12
CA GLU A 271 -38.23 -7.16 -38.54
C GLU A 271 -37.48 -8.04 -37.54
N LEU A 272 -36.13 -8.10 -37.65
CA LEU A 272 -35.24 -8.89 -36.78
C LEU A 272 -34.54 -8.04 -35.72
N THR A 273 -34.84 -6.74 -35.64
CA THR A 273 -34.18 -5.81 -34.71
C THR A 273 -35.18 -5.22 -33.69
N PRO A 274 -34.72 -4.91 -32.45
CA PRO A 274 -35.61 -4.36 -31.44
C PRO A 274 -36.21 -3.00 -31.78
N ASP A 275 -35.46 -2.10 -32.42
CA ASP A 275 -35.87 -0.72 -32.69
C ASP A 275 -36.53 -0.52 -34.06
N ARG A 276 -36.51 -1.51 -34.93
CA ARG A 276 -37.14 -1.55 -36.24
C ARG A 276 -36.81 -0.38 -37.17
N ALA A 277 -35.70 0.31 -36.96
CA ALA A 277 -35.30 1.43 -37.79
C ALA A 277 -34.60 0.96 -39.06
N GLU A 278 -35.07 1.43 -40.23
CA GLU A 278 -34.43 1.20 -41.53
C GLU A 278 -33.34 2.24 -41.76
N VAL A 279 -32.16 2.02 -41.19
CA VAL A 279 -31.03 2.93 -41.28
C VAL A 279 -29.82 2.16 -41.84
N ASP A 280 -29.09 2.78 -42.77
CA ASP A 280 -27.84 2.25 -43.30
C ASP A 280 -26.83 1.94 -42.19
N LEU A 281 -25.99 0.91 -42.39
CA LEU A 281 -25.03 0.45 -41.36
C LEU A 281 -24.05 1.57 -40.94
N ALA A 282 -23.56 2.36 -41.91
CA ALA A 282 -22.62 3.44 -41.59
C ALA A 282 -23.31 4.53 -40.76
N VAL A 283 -24.56 4.86 -41.11
CA VAL A 283 -25.39 5.82 -40.34
C VAL A 283 -25.71 5.24 -38.96
N ARG A 284 -26.06 3.95 -38.86
CA ARG A 284 -26.32 3.27 -37.59
C ARG A 284 -25.12 3.34 -36.66
N LEU A 285 -23.91 3.10 -37.16
CA LEU A 285 -22.69 3.17 -36.35
C LEU A 285 -22.36 4.61 -35.94
N ALA A 286 -22.65 5.61 -36.82
CA ALA A 286 -22.44 7.02 -36.53
C ALA A 286 -23.46 7.58 -35.51
N GLU A 287 -24.70 7.08 -35.56
CA GLU A 287 -25.81 7.51 -34.69
C GLU A 287 -25.98 6.60 -33.45
N CYS A 288 -25.08 5.63 -33.25
CA CYS A 288 -25.09 4.82 -32.04
C CYS A 288 -25.13 5.73 -30.81
N ASP A 289 -26.10 5.46 -29.91
CA ASP A 289 -26.17 6.14 -28.63
C ASP A 289 -24.87 5.88 -27.86
N PHE A 290 -23.93 6.81 -28.06
CA PHE A 290 -22.58 6.77 -27.56
C PHE A 290 -22.58 6.51 -26.04
N ASP A 291 -23.38 7.30 -25.31
CA ASP A 291 -23.39 7.23 -23.85
C ASP A 291 -23.91 5.88 -23.39
N ARG A 292 -24.97 5.36 -24.02
CA ARG A 292 -25.53 4.06 -23.69
C ARG A 292 -24.57 2.91 -23.98
N ILE A 293 -23.92 2.90 -25.15
CA ILE A 293 -23.00 1.82 -25.54
C ILE A 293 -21.74 1.86 -24.67
N LYS A 294 -21.16 3.03 -24.45
CA LYS A 294 -20.00 3.19 -23.57
C LYS A 294 -20.31 2.79 -22.14
N LEU A 295 -21.41 3.24 -21.58
CA LEU A 295 -21.83 2.87 -20.24
C LEU A 295 -22.04 1.36 -20.14
N GLN A 296 -22.74 0.74 -21.10
CA GLN A 296 -22.94 -0.70 -21.12
C GLN A 296 -21.62 -1.49 -21.25
N ALA A 297 -20.71 -1.03 -22.11
CA ALA A 297 -19.38 -1.64 -22.24
C ALA A 297 -18.52 -1.46 -20.97
N MET A 298 -18.73 -0.35 -20.25
CA MET A 298 -18.04 -0.05 -19.00
C MET A 298 -18.65 -0.79 -17.80
N GLU A 299 -19.97 -1.04 -17.79
CA GLU A 299 -20.62 -1.87 -16.77
C GLU A 299 -19.99 -3.24 -16.65
N GLY A 300 -19.76 -3.92 -17.79
CA GLY A 300 -19.10 -5.21 -17.79
C GLY A 300 -17.69 -5.16 -17.20
N ALA A 301 -16.89 -4.17 -17.59
CA ALA A 301 -15.54 -4.00 -17.04
C ALA A 301 -15.56 -3.59 -15.56
N LEU A 302 -16.48 -2.70 -15.19
CA LEU A 302 -16.66 -2.32 -13.80
C LEU A 302 -17.15 -3.50 -12.95
N GLY A 303 -18.03 -4.35 -13.48
CA GLY A 303 -18.46 -5.59 -12.84
C GLY A 303 -17.29 -6.51 -12.47
N VAL A 304 -16.29 -6.62 -13.34
CA VAL A 304 -15.05 -7.37 -13.07
C VAL A 304 -14.23 -6.69 -11.97
N VAL A 305 -14.09 -5.36 -12.00
CA VAL A 305 -13.37 -4.61 -10.94
C VAL A 305 -14.06 -4.72 -9.59
N LEU A 306 -15.40 -4.70 -9.58
CA LEU A 306 -16.22 -4.75 -8.36
C LEU A 306 -16.57 -6.17 -7.91
N ASP A 307 -16.13 -7.22 -8.63
CA ASP A 307 -16.40 -8.60 -8.24
C ASP A 307 -15.92 -8.87 -6.80
N PRO A 308 -16.81 -9.30 -5.90
CA PRO A 308 -16.45 -9.47 -4.49
C PRO A 308 -15.50 -10.63 -4.23
N LYS A 309 -15.36 -11.57 -5.19
CA LYS A 309 -14.53 -12.76 -5.04
C LYS A 309 -13.19 -12.65 -5.75
N ALA A 310 -13.14 -11.91 -6.85
CA ALA A 310 -11.97 -11.81 -7.72
C ALA A 310 -11.58 -10.36 -8.05
N GLY A 311 -12.36 -9.36 -7.66
CA GLY A 311 -12.13 -7.95 -7.98
C GLY A 311 -11.16 -7.23 -7.04
N ALA A 312 -11.04 -5.92 -7.25
CA ALA A 312 -10.13 -5.05 -6.51
C ALA A 312 -10.32 -5.07 -4.98
N SER A 313 -11.55 -5.30 -4.51
CA SER A 313 -11.84 -5.43 -3.07
C SER A 313 -11.06 -6.57 -2.43
N ARG A 314 -10.96 -7.73 -3.11
CA ARG A 314 -10.19 -8.87 -2.62
C ARG A 314 -8.70 -8.56 -2.51
N TRP A 315 -8.16 -7.84 -3.47
CA TRP A 315 -6.76 -7.39 -3.38
C TRP A 315 -6.55 -6.45 -2.19
N LEU A 316 -7.45 -5.49 -1.96
CA LEU A 316 -7.41 -4.63 -0.77
C LEU A 316 -7.60 -5.42 0.54
N ASP A 317 -8.35 -6.53 0.53
CA ASP A 317 -8.51 -7.39 1.71
C ASP A 317 -7.20 -8.15 2.04
N SER A 318 -6.35 -8.40 1.04
CA SER A 318 -5.02 -8.96 1.26
C SER A 318 -4.12 -8.03 2.10
N PHE A 319 -4.34 -6.71 2.04
CA PHE A 319 -3.65 -5.74 2.91
C PHE A 319 -3.99 -5.96 4.38
N GLU A 320 -5.27 -6.20 4.69
CA GLU A 320 -5.69 -6.47 6.08
C GLU A 320 -5.07 -7.78 6.59
N THR A 321 -5.09 -8.82 5.75
CA THR A 321 -4.50 -10.12 6.10
C THR A 321 -2.99 -9.98 6.36
N SER A 322 -2.27 -9.35 5.43
CA SER A 322 -0.83 -9.14 5.57
C SER A 322 -0.47 -8.19 6.73
N ALA A 323 -1.23 -7.11 6.91
CA ALA A 323 -1.03 -6.20 8.05
C ALA A 323 -1.28 -6.89 9.40
N LYS A 324 -2.23 -7.85 9.46
CA LYS A 324 -2.45 -8.67 10.64
C LYS A 324 -1.22 -9.53 10.95
N GLU A 325 -0.63 -10.17 9.94
CA GLU A 325 0.61 -10.95 10.12
C GLU A 325 1.76 -10.08 10.61
N TRP A 326 1.86 -8.82 10.14
CA TRP A 326 2.83 -7.86 10.64
C TRP A 326 2.53 -7.39 12.07
N ARG A 327 1.25 -7.24 12.45
CA ARG A 327 0.86 -6.98 13.86
C ARG A 327 1.25 -8.13 14.78
N ASP A 328 1.07 -9.37 14.32
CA ASP A 328 1.49 -10.56 15.07
C ASP A 328 3.02 -10.63 15.18
N ALA A 329 3.74 -10.28 14.10
CA ALA A 329 5.20 -10.16 14.12
C ALA A 329 5.68 -9.08 15.11
N ARG A 330 5.04 -7.92 15.11
CA ARG A 330 5.30 -6.84 16.06
C ARG A 330 5.05 -7.28 17.50
N ARG A 331 3.95 -7.99 17.76
CA ARG A 331 3.62 -8.52 19.09
C ARG A 331 4.68 -9.48 19.58
N LEU A 332 5.19 -10.37 18.71
CA LEU A 332 6.30 -11.25 19.06
C LEU A 332 7.54 -10.47 19.49
N LEU A 333 7.90 -9.41 18.78
CA LEU A 333 9.01 -8.54 19.18
C LEU A 333 8.74 -7.85 20.52
N THR A 334 7.52 -7.39 20.77
CA THR A 334 7.16 -6.68 21.99
C THR A 334 7.11 -7.61 23.21
N ASP A 335 6.57 -8.82 23.06
CA ASP A 335 6.27 -9.71 24.18
C ASP A 335 7.42 -10.67 24.49
N GLU A 336 8.08 -11.20 23.46
CA GLU A 336 9.05 -12.26 23.63
C GLU A 336 10.51 -11.79 23.46
N ALA A 337 10.76 -10.81 22.59
CA ALA A 337 12.10 -10.22 22.43
C ALA A 337 12.29 -8.98 23.33
N ARG A 338 11.75 -9.02 24.54
CA ARG A 338 11.95 -7.93 25.51
C ARG A 338 13.41 -7.80 25.88
N VAL A 339 13.93 -6.60 25.78
CA VAL A 339 15.24 -6.27 26.32
C VAL A 339 15.17 -6.30 27.85
N ARG A 340 15.96 -7.16 28.47
CA ARG A 340 16.14 -7.20 29.92
C ARG A 340 17.55 -6.71 30.21
N VAL A 341 17.66 -5.56 30.83
CA VAL A 341 18.95 -5.04 31.29
C VAL A 341 18.98 -5.09 32.82
N GLU A 342 19.92 -5.84 33.35
CA GLU A 342 20.18 -5.83 34.77
C GLU A 342 21.11 -4.65 35.09
N LEU A 343 20.49 -3.53 35.50
CA LEU A 343 21.24 -2.32 35.80
C LEU A 343 21.93 -2.44 37.17
N PRO A 344 23.20 -2.00 37.28
CA PRO A 344 23.82 -1.83 38.56
C PRO A 344 23.10 -0.75 39.40
N ILE A 345 23.31 -0.81 40.72
CA ILE A 345 22.72 0.18 41.63
C ILE A 345 23.19 1.58 41.23
N ALA A 346 22.24 2.48 41.02
CA ALA A 346 22.52 3.85 40.65
C ALA A 346 23.50 4.54 41.62
N PRO A 347 24.55 5.20 41.12
CA PRO A 347 25.43 6.00 41.99
C PRO A 347 24.62 7.08 42.70
N ARG A 348 24.67 7.09 44.02
CA ARG A 348 23.89 8.04 44.84
C ARG A 348 24.11 9.48 44.45
N GLU A 349 25.31 9.79 44.05
CA GLU A 349 25.75 11.13 43.62
C GLU A 349 24.92 11.70 42.44
N ILE A 350 24.39 10.84 41.58
CA ILE A 350 23.59 11.28 40.42
C ILE A 350 22.32 11.99 40.91
N VAL A 351 21.55 11.32 41.76
CA VAL A 351 20.27 11.89 42.28
C VAL A 351 20.56 13.06 43.21
N TRP A 352 21.60 12.96 44.02
CA TRP A 352 21.99 14.03 44.93
C TRP A 352 22.44 15.31 44.23
N ASN A 353 23.17 15.21 43.14
CA ASN A 353 23.58 16.40 42.40
C ASN A 353 22.38 17.16 41.86
N GLU A 354 21.36 16.46 41.35
CA GLU A 354 20.15 17.11 40.88
C GLU A 354 19.31 17.75 41.99
N ILE A 355 19.24 17.09 43.16
CA ILE A 355 18.61 17.68 44.36
C ILE A 355 19.36 18.95 44.79
N TRP A 356 20.69 18.92 44.82
CA TRP A 356 21.50 20.08 45.18
C TRP A 356 21.35 21.23 44.18
N GLN A 357 21.32 20.96 42.89
CA GLN A 357 21.08 22.00 41.89
C GLN A 357 19.70 22.67 42.07
N TRP A 358 18.68 21.92 42.49
CA TRP A 358 17.37 22.47 42.78
C TRP A 358 17.35 23.32 44.07
N LEU A 359 18.11 22.94 45.10
CA LEU A 359 18.21 23.62 46.38
C LEU A 359 19.06 24.89 46.28
N GLU A 360 20.12 24.92 45.48
CA GLU A 360 21.11 26.00 45.45
C GLU A 360 20.50 27.38 45.18
N PRO A 361 19.60 27.62 44.25
CA PRO A 361 18.97 28.90 43.99
C PRO A 361 18.01 29.37 45.10
N ARG A 362 17.55 28.45 45.94
CA ARG A 362 16.58 28.68 47.01
C ARG A 362 17.22 29.02 48.36
N ARG A 363 18.53 29.06 48.41
CA ARG A 363 19.31 29.39 49.61
C ARG A 363 19.49 30.90 49.73
N SER A 364 19.43 31.43 50.95
CA SER A 364 19.62 32.86 51.21
C SER A 364 21.08 33.27 51.00
N GLY A 365 21.31 34.50 50.53
CA GLY A 365 22.61 35.00 50.04
C GLY A 365 23.77 35.10 51.08
N LEU A 366 23.50 34.91 52.40
CA LEU A 366 24.54 34.93 53.45
C LEU A 366 25.44 33.67 53.47
N ASP A 367 24.96 32.57 52.90
CA ASP A 367 25.70 31.28 52.95
C ASP A 367 26.76 31.11 51.84
N LEU A 368 26.75 31.94 50.83
CA LEU A 368 27.69 31.84 49.69
C LEU A 368 29.16 32.10 50.09
N THR A 369 29.38 32.94 51.12
CA THR A 369 30.73 33.27 51.58
C THR A 369 31.31 32.18 52.48
N VAL A 370 30.49 31.60 53.37
CA VAL A 370 30.87 30.53 54.26
C VAL A 370 31.07 29.22 53.52
N SER A 371 30.30 28.95 52.47
CA SER A 371 30.45 27.75 51.64
C SER A 371 31.76 27.68 50.84
N LYS A 372 32.34 28.84 50.48
CA LYS A 372 33.66 28.83 49.83
C LYS A 372 34.78 28.41 50.76
N VAL A 373 34.77 28.82 52.04
CA VAL A 373 35.78 28.49 53.05
C VAL A 373 35.73 26.98 53.38
N TYR A 374 34.50 26.40 53.51
CA TYR A 374 34.35 24.96 53.80
C TYR A 374 34.61 24.03 52.63
N ARG A 375 34.40 24.50 51.39
CA ARG A 375 34.78 23.76 50.19
C ARG A 375 36.31 23.53 50.11
N VAL A 376 37.08 24.50 50.61
CA VAL A 376 38.54 24.39 50.70
C VAL A 376 38.98 23.44 51.85
N ALA A 377 38.34 23.57 53.04
CA ALA A 377 38.67 22.70 54.17
C ALA A 377 38.22 21.22 53.96
N GLY A 378 37.03 21.02 53.36
CA GLY A 378 36.54 19.65 53.01
C GLY A 378 37.41 18.93 51.97
N LYS A 379 38.02 19.68 51.06
CA LYS A 379 39.01 19.12 50.12
C LYS A 379 40.24 18.59 50.79
N GLY A 380 40.68 19.20 51.90
CA GLY A 380 41.85 18.72 52.68
C GLY A 380 41.63 17.41 53.38
N VAL A 381 40.46 17.21 54.03
CA VAL A 381 40.12 15.95 54.73
C VAL A 381 39.89 14.80 53.72
N ASN A 382 39.19 15.07 52.64
CA ASN A 382 39.01 14.08 51.58
C ASN A 382 40.32 13.76 50.85
N TRP A 383 41.26 14.67 50.71
CA TRP A 383 42.58 14.44 50.15
C TRP A 383 43.38 13.46 51.02
N ALA A 384 43.36 13.63 52.35
CA ALA A 384 44.05 12.72 53.28
C ALA A 384 43.41 11.30 53.29
N ALA A 385 42.07 11.21 53.26
CA ALA A 385 41.38 9.92 53.19
C ALA A 385 41.58 9.17 51.83
N ARG A 386 41.74 9.92 50.74
CA ARG A 386 42.10 9.35 49.43
C ARG A 386 43.53 8.85 49.37
N ARG A 387 44.45 9.52 50.03
CA ARG A 387 45.88 9.13 50.04
C ARG A 387 46.14 7.86 50.82
N VAL A 388 45.24 7.46 51.71
CA VAL A 388 45.28 6.23 52.49
C VAL A 388 44.42 5.11 51.86
N GLY A 389 43.79 5.36 50.66
CA GLY A 389 42.99 4.35 49.95
C GLY A 389 41.63 4.03 50.57
N LEU A 390 41.19 4.81 51.56
CA LEU A 390 39.96 4.55 52.33
C LEU A 390 38.68 5.07 51.65
N VAL A 391 38.78 5.98 50.64
CA VAL A 391 37.63 6.53 49.92
C VAL A 391 37.95 6.68 48.44
N ARG A 392 37.22 5.99 47.56
CA ARG A 392 37.31 6.17 46.10
C ARG A 392 36.78 7.52 45.71
N SER A 393 37.37 8.12 44.68
CA SER A 393 36.89 9.40 44.13
C SER A 393 35.53 9.23 43.46
N GLU A 394 34.77 10.33 43.34
CA GLU A 394 33.51 10.34 42.61
C GLU A 394 33.68 9.96 41.11
N ALA A 395 34.80 10.37 40.52
CA ALA A 395 35.16 10.03 39.16
C ALA A 395 35.41 8.51 38.99
N GLU A 396 36.17 7.89 39.93
CA GLU A 396 36.43 6.43 39.91
C GLU A 396 35.14 5.62 40.08
N ARG A 397 34.21 6.05 40.95
CA ARG A 397 32.91 5.38 41.10
C ARG A 397 32.02 5.48 39.89
N ARG A 398 32.05 6.61 39.17
CA ARG A 398 31.32 6.80 37.91
C ARG A 398 31.91 5.93 36.80
N GLU A 399 33.22 5.81 36.76
CA GLU A 399 33.94 4.96 35.82
C GLU A 399 33.65 3.47 36.09
N ASP A 400 33.73 3.03 37.35
CA ASP A 400 33.35 1.66 37.75
C ASP A 400 31.90 1.36 37.37
N PHE A 401 30.96 2.29 37.61
CA PHE A 401 29.56 2.14 37.23
C PHE A 401 29.40 1.98 35.73
N SER A 402 30.05 2.84 34.94
CA SER A 402 29.97 2.81 33.48
C SER A 402 30.49 1.47 32.91
N VAL A 403 31.57 0.92 33.50
CA VAL A 403 32.11 -0.38 33.09
C VAL A 403 31.13 -1.52 33.39
N ILE A 404 30.53 -1.53 34.59
CA ILE A 404 29.55 -2.54 34.99
C ILE A 404 28.29 -2.45 34.14
N GLU A 405 27.81 -1.23 33.92
CA GLU A 405 26.63 -0.97 33.05
C GLU A 405 26.89 -1.45 31.64
N LEU A 406 28.03 -1.16 31.05
CA LEU A 406 28.41 -1.63 29.72
C LEU A 406 28.50 -3.15 29.63
N ALA A 407 29.04 -3.81 30.67
CA ALA A 407 29.08 -5.26 30.73
C ALA A 407 27.66 -5.87 30.75
N ALA A 408 26.76 -5.31 31.55
CA ALA A 408 25.36 -5.73 31.58
C ALA A 408 24.64 -5.50 30.24
N LEU A 409 24.94 -4.38 29.55
CA LEU A 409 24.42 -4.11 28.23
C LEU A 409 24.91 -5.09 27.17
N LYS A 410 26.18 -5.47 27.21
CA LYS A 410 26.72 -6.48 26.28
C LYS A 410 26.06 -7.84 26.47
N GLN A 411 25.81 -8.23 27.71
CA GLN A 411 25.06 -9.45 28.00
C GLN A 411 23.61 -9.32 27.47
N ALA A 412 22.92 -8.21 27.77
CA ALA A 412 21.56 -7.96 27.29
C ALA A 412 21.48 -7.95 25.76
N LEU A 413 22.52 -7.45 25.06
CA LEU A 413 22.61 -7.52 23.59
C LEU A 413 22.65 -8.96 23.11
N GLY A 414 23.48 -9.82 23.72
CA GLY A 414 23.54 -11.23 23.36
C GLY A 414 22.19 -11.93 23.53
N ASP A 415 21.58 -11.79 24.71
CA ASP A 415 20.27 -12.36 25.03
C ASP A 415 19.17 -11.83 24.08
N PHE A 416 19.22 -10.56 23.71
CA PHE A 416 18.28 -9.95 22.79
C PHE A 416 18.39 -10.54 21.39
N VAL A 417 19.60 -10.70 20.88
CA VAL A 417 19.86 -11.32 19.55
C VAL A 417 19.39 -12.77 19.52
N GLU A 418 19.60 -13.56 20.58
CA GLU A 418 19.11 -14.94 20.66
C GLU A 418 17.57 -15.01 20.61
N ARG A 419 16.89 -14.13 21.35
CA ARG A 419 15.42 -14.06 21.34
C ARG A 419 14.87 -13.60 20.00
N LEU A 420 15.57 -12.67 19.31
CA LEU A 420 15.21 -12.26 17.96
C LEU A 420 15.34 -13.41 16.97
N ASP A 421 16.40 -14.22 17.08
CA ASP A 421 16.57 -15.40 16.24
C ASP A 421 15.44 -16.41 16.47
N ASP A 422 15.07 -16.66 17.72
CA ASP A 422 13.92 -17.51 18.06
C ASP A 422 12.58 -16.94 17.54
N ALA A 423 12.39 -15.64 17.61
CA ALA A 423 11.21 -14.98 17.04
C ALA A 423 11.17 -15.11 15.52
N CYS A 424 12.30 -14.96 14.83
CA CYS A 424 12.43 -15.16 13.40
C CYS A 424 12.13 -16.61 12.99
N ARG A 425 12.56 -17.60 13.75
CA ARG A 425 12.22 -19.02 13.47
C ARG A 425 10.72 -19.30 13.53
N ARG A 426 9.99 -18.58 14.36
CA ARG A 426 8.53 -18.75 14.57
C ARG A 426 7.68 -17.89 13.66
N ASN A 427 8.23 -16.81 13.10
CA ASN A 427 7.49 -15.89 12.25
C ASN A 427 8.22 -15.63 10.93
N PRO A 428 7.66 -16.09 9.78
CA PRO A 428 8.32 -15.97 8.49
C PRO A 428 8.47 -14.49 8.02
N ARG A 429 7.61 -13.59 8.49
CA ARG A 429 7.72 -12.15 8.18
C ARG A 429 8.95 -11.53 8.85
N LEU A 430 9.18 -11.87 10.12
CA LEU A 430 10.39 -11.47 10.83
C LEU A 430 11.64 -12.10 10.21
N ALA A 431 11.59 -13.38 9.86
CA ALA A 431 12.69 -14.05 9.18
C ALA A 431 13.07 -13.38 7.85
N ALA A 432 12.08 -12.99 7.05
CA ALA A 432 12.32 -12.30 5.78
C ALA A 432 12.93 -10.90 5.97
N MET A 433 12.57 -10.18 7.03
CA MET A 433 13.04 -8.81 7.28
C MET A 433 14.35 -8.75 8.06
N LEU A 434 14.53 -9.61 9.06
CA LEU A 434 15.64 -9.57 10.00
C LEU A 434 16.63 -10.71 9.81
N GLY A 435 16.24 -11.81 9.14
CA GLY A 435 17.03 -13.03 9.08
C GLY A 435 18.42 -12.83 8.49
N SER A 436 18.56 -12.14 7.37
CA SER A 436 19.86 -11.82 6.78
C SER A 436 20.73 -11.00 7.72
N ARG A 437 20.15 -10.02 8.42
CA ARG A 437 20.86 -9.18 9.37
C ARG A 437 21.35 -9.98 10.60
N LEU A 438 20.59 -10.96 11.04
CA LEU A 438 20.96 -11.81 12.18
C LEU A 438 22.01 -12.88 11.81
N VAL A 439 21.97 -13.40 10.58
CA VAL A 439 22.90 -14.42 10.08
C VAL A 439 24.20 -13.80 9.58
N ASP A 440 24.09 -12.77 8.74
CA ASP A 440 25.22 -12.12 8.06
C ASP A 440 25.75 -10.91 8.83
N GLY A 441 25.02 -10.47 9.87
CA GLY A 441 25.37 -9.30 10.67
C GLY A 441 26.68 -9.50 11.43
N ASP A 442 27.57 -8.50 11.32
CA ASP A 442 28.81 -8.47 12.09
C ASP A 442 28.49 -8.19 13.58
N ARG A 443 28.39 -9.24 14.38
CA ARG A 443 28.13 -9.14 15.83
C ARG A 443 29.21 -8.29 16.52
N ALA A 444 30.46 -8.35 16.07
CA ALA A 444 31.55 -7.55 16.62
C ALA A 444 31.30 -6.05 16.34
N ALA A 445 30.78 -5.71 15.18
CA ALA A 445 30.38 -4.33 14.86
C ALA A 445 29.25 -3.83 15.76
N TRP A 446 28.26 -4.67 16.10
CA TRP A 446 27.20 -4.30 17.05
C TRP A 446 27.74 -4.02 18.46
N TYR A 447 28.64 -4.86 18.95
CA TYR A 447 29.29 -4.60 20.23
C TYR A 447 30.12 -3.32 20.21
N ALA A 448 30.86 -3.07 19.15
CA ALA A 448 31.65 -1.85 19.00
C ALA A 448 30.75 -0.58 18.86
N ASP A 449 29.63 -0.69 18.17
CA ASP A 449 28.66 0.41 18.08
C ASP A 449 27.98 0.68 19.41
N LEU A 450 27.60 -0.37 20.15
CA LEU A 450 27.05 -0.27 21.49
C LEU A 450 28.02 0.44 22.44
N GLU A 451 29.32 0.06 22.43
CA GLU A 451 30.35 0.72 23.25
C GLU A 451 30.48 2.21 22.92
N ARG A 452 30.49 2.55 21.65
CA ARG A 452 30.60 3.93 21.15
C ARG A 452 29.42 4.78 21.59
N ARG A 453 28.20 4.26 21.40
CA ARG A 453 26.95 4.93 21.81
C ARG A 453 26.88 5.07 23.31
N HIS A 454 27.15 4.00 24.07
CA HIS A 454 27.16 4.03 25.53
C HIS A 454 28.11 5.08 26.09
N ALA A 455 29.33 5.19 25.54
CA ALA A 455 30.31 6.20 25.93
C ALA A 455 29.83 7.65 25.72
N SER A 456 28.93 7.88 24.77
CA SER A 456 28.36 9.20 24.48
C SER A 456 27.08 9.50 25.28
N LEU A 457 26.47 8.51 25.94
CA LEU A 457 25.22 8.69 26.66
C LEU A 457 25.43 9.44 27.98
N PRO A 458 24.73 10.56 28.23
CA PRO A 458 24.80 11.23 29.51
C PRO A 458 24.17 10.36 30.61
N LEU A 459 24.75 10.32 31.80
CA LEU A 459 24.22 9.60 32.95
C LEU A 459 22.89 10.19 33.46
N VAL A 460 22.61 11.43 33.12
CA VAL A 460 21.41 12.17 33.49
C VAL A 460 20.85 12.84 32.23
N SER A 461 19.65 12.42 31.81
CA SER A 461 18.93 13.03 30.68
C SER A 461 18.26 14.34 31.10
N GLU A 462 17.92 15.22 30.14
CA GLU A 462 17.13 16.42 30.43
C GLU A 462 15.71 16.07 30.88
N ASP A 463 15.14 14.97 30.37
CA ASP A 463 13.83 14.47 30.79
C ASP A 463 13.86 14.09 32.28
N TYR A 464 14.90 13.39 32.72
CA TYR A 464 15.06 13.07 34.15
C TYR A 464 15.26 14.32 35.00
N ARG A 465 16.04 15.30 34.55
CA ARG A 465 16.18 16.60 35.25
C ARG A 465 14.84 17.30 35.41
N THR A 466 14.04 17.29 34.37
CA THR A 466 12.71 17.86 34.40
C THR A 466 11.79 17.12 35.38
N PHE A 467 11.85 15.78 35.36
CA PHE A 467 11.12 14.95 36.31
C PHE A 467 11.53 15.26 37.76
N VAL A 468 12.83 15.33 38.07
CA VAL A 468 13.34 15.65 39.42
C VAL A 468 12.82 17.01 39.89
N ARG A 469 12.92 18.05 39.01
CA ARG A 469 12.41 19.39 39.34
C ARG A 469 10.90 19.37 39.69
N ASN A 470 10.11 18.68 38.89
CA ASN A 470 8.67 18.58 39.08
C ASN A 470 8.33 17.86 40.40
N GLU A 471 9.01 16.76 40.70
CA GLU A 471 8.80 16.02 41.96
C GLU A 471 9.24 16.81 43.18
N LEU A 472 10.37 17.53 43.11
CA LEU A 472 10.83 18.38 44.19
C LEU A 472 9.94 19.61 44.39
N ASP A 473 9.44 20.22 43.31
CA ASP A 473 8.50 21.35 43.41
C ASP A 473 7.14 20.89 43.97
N ARG A 474 6.68 19.67 43.62
CA ARG A 474 5.48 19.06 44.19
C ARG A 474 5.68 18.83 45.70
N PHE A 475 6.77 18.20 46.06
CA PHE A 475 7.12 17.93 47.44
C PHE A 475 7.19 19.22 48.28
N ALA A 476 7.78 20.28 47.70
CA ALA A 476 7.88 21.58 48.38
C ALA A 476 6.52 22.24 48.63
N LYS A 477 5.57 22.07 47.72
CA LYS A 477 4.19 22.52 47.89
C LYS A 477 3.42 21.75 48.96
N GLU A 478 3.62 20.42 48.95
CA GLU A 478 2.95 19.51 49.91
C GLU A 478 3.55 19.57 51.31
N ASN A 479 4.86 19.86 51.43
CA ASN A 479 5.61 19.82 52.70
C ASN A 479 6.44 21.09 52.92
N PRO A 480 5.82 22.29 52.97
CA PRO A 480 6.54 23.57 53.07
C PRO A 480 7.33 23.72 54.36
N GLY A 481 6.87 23.12 55.47
CA GLY A 481 7.58 23.10 56.74
C GLY A 481 8.88 22.28 56.67
N MET A 482 8.85 21.14 56.03
CA MET A 482 10.01 20.27 55.83
C MET A 482 11.09 20.96 54.98
N VAL A 483 10.67 21.56 53.86
CA VAL A 483 11.62 22.28 52.98
C VAL A 483 12.24 23.49 53.71
N ARG A 484 11.44 24.24 54.46
CA ARG A 484 11.94 25.33 55.28
C ARG A 484 12.94 24.83 56.33
N PHE A 485 12.65 23.70 57.00
CA PHE A 485 13.56 23.08 57.96
C PHE A 485 14.89 22.66 57.31
N ILE A 486 14.85 22.03 56.12
CA ILE A 486 16.05 21.65 55.38
C ILE A 486 16.88 22.88 54.99
N LEU A 487 16.24 23.91 54.43
CA LEU A 487 16.91 25.15 54.05
C LEU A 487 17.50 25.89 55.24
N THR A 488 16.80 25.94 56.39
CA THR A 488 17.28 26.55 57.63
C THR A 488 18.46 25.77 58.22
N GLY A 489 18.36 24.43 58.26
CA GLY A 489 19.44 23.55 58.68
C GLY A 489 20.71 23.66 57.85
N LEU A 490 20.53 23.90 56.51
CA LEU A 490 21.63 24.14 55.59
C LEU A 490 22.26 25.54 55.76
N ASN A 491 21.52 26.50 56.32
CA ASN A 491 21.98 27.88 56.52
C ASN A 491 22.62 28.12 57.90
N VAL A 492 22.26 27.34 58.93
CA VAL A 492 22.67 27.57 60.34
C VAL A 492 24.02 26.94 60.69
N GLY A 493 24.63 26.10 59.84
CA GLY A 493 25.95 25.72 60.20
C GLY A 493 26.60 24.52 59.54
N ALA A 494 27.90 24.63 59.46
CA ALA A 494 28.83 23.66 58.95
C ALA A 494 28.79 22.28 59.65
N VAL A 495 28.22 22.18 60.83
CA VAL A 495 28.15 20.96 61.65
C VAL A 495 26.98 20.06 61.22
N ALA A 496 25.90 20.59 60.73
CA ALA A 496 24.73 19.82 60.28
C ALA A 496 24.88 19.18 58.91
N ARG A 497 25.76 19.67 58.05
CA ARG A 497 25.98 19.16 56.69
C ARG A 497 26.40 17.69 56.62
N PRO A 498 27.40 17.22 57.36
CA PRO A 498 27.77 15.79 57.33
C PRO A 498 26.65 14.89 57.81
N ALA A 499 25.94 15.27 58.87
CA ALA A 499 24.84 14.50 59.44
C ALA A 499 23.61 14.40 58.49
N ILE A 500 23.24 15.51 57.83
CA ILE A 500 22.16 15.51 56.82
C ILE A 500 22.56 14.69 55.59
N THR A 501 23.81 14.81 55.11
CA THR A 501 24.29 14.04 53.96
C THR A 501 24.38 12.53 54.27
N VAL A 502 24.79 12.15 55.48
CA VAL A 502 24.83 10.76 55.94
C VAL A 502 23.42 10.21 56.10
N ALA A 503 22.54 10.94 56.75
CA ALA A 503 21.15 10.53 56.99
C ALA A 503 20.37 10.35 55.66
N LEU A 504 20.52 11.29 54.72
CA LEU A 504 19.93 11.22 53.41
C LEU A 504 20.59 10.10 52.57
N GLY A 505 21.90 9.89 52.68
CA GLY A 505 22.62 8.80 52.02
C GLY A 505 22.19 7.41 52.49
N MET A 506 21.81 7.25 53.75
CA MET A 506 21.29 6.00 54.32
C MET A 506 19.86 5.70 53.88
N ALA A 507 19.01 6.74 53.65
CA ALA A 507 17.65 6.55 53.15
C ALA A 507 17.58 6.05 51.71
N GLY A 508 18.58 6.39 50.89
CA GLY A 508 18.67 5.94 49.51
C GLY A 508 19.25 4.52 49.31
N ALA A 509 19.64 3.84 50.40
CA ALA A 509 20.18 2.46 50.36
C ALA A 509 19.11 1.37 50.44
N ALA A 510 17.82 1.73 50.59
CA ALA A 510 16.74 0.76 50.54
C ALA A 510 16.55 0.23 49.10
N ALA A 511 16.25 -1.08 48.99
CA ALA A 511 16.04 -1.75 47.69
C ALA A 511 15.04 -0.97 46.81
N VAL A 512 15.50 -0.59 45.65
CA VAL A 512 14.62 0.00 44.62
C VAL A 512 13.87 -1.17 43.95
N PRO A 513 12.54 -1.19 43.94
CA PRO A 513 11.79 -2.25 43.28
C PRO A 513 12.09 -2.26 41.79
N ALA A 514 12.01 -3.43 41.16
CA ALA A 514 12.18 -3.59 39.73
C ALA A 514 11.22 -2.67 38.98
N ALA A 515 11.77 -1.80 38.14
CA ALA A 515 10.98 -0.87 37.33
C ALA A 515 10.79 -1.42 35.91
N ALA A 516 9.56 -1.38 35.42
CA ALA A 516 9.26 -1.66 34.02
C ALA A 516 9.27 -0.35 33.23
N ALA A 517 10.08 -0.28 32.18
CA ALA A 517 10.10 0.84 31.26
C ALA A 517 9.70 0.37 29.86
N SER A 518 9.02 1.21 29.09
CA SER A 518 8.68 0.95 27.70
C SER A 518 9.38 1.95 26.81
N ALA A 519 10.02 1.45 25.74
CA ALA A 519 10.67 2.26 24.72
C ALA A 519 10.14 1.85 23.34
N GLY A 520 9.66 2.78 22.57
CA GLY A 520 9.19 2.54 21.20
C GLY A 520 8.17 1.41 21.04
N GLY A 521 7.31 1.17 22.06
CA GLY A 521 6.35 0.07 22.08
C GLY A 521 6.92 -1.29 22.50
N LEU A 522 8.22 -1.38 22.79
CA LEU A 522 8.87 -2.53 23.36
C LEU A 522 9.06 -2.33 24.88
N SER A 523 8.70 -3.33 25.67
CA SER A 523 8.84 -3.23 27.11
C SER A 523 10.20 -3.69 27.59
N VAL A 524 10.77 -2.92 28.51
CA VAL A 524 12.06 -3.20 29.16
C VAL A 524 11.83 -3.56 30.62
N LEU A 525 12.38 -4.65 31.06
CA LEU A 525 12.39 -5.03 32.47
C LEU A 525 13.76 -4.71 33.05
N VAL A 526 13.79 -3.72 33.95
CA VAL A 526 15.01 -3.34 34.67
C VAL A 526 15.03 -4.04 36.00
N HIS A 527 16.02 -4.92 36.21
CA HIS A 527 16.25 -5.56 37.48
C HIS A 527 17.49 -4.97 38.14
N HIS A 528 17.39 -4.67 39.40
CA HIS A 528 18.55 -4.29 40.19
C HIS A 528 19.12 -5.54 40.84
N VAL A 529 20.33 -5.93 40.43
CA VAL A 529 21.11 -6.97 41.13
C VAL A 529 21.90 -6.25 42.22
N GLY A 530 21.47 -6.42 43.43
CA GLY A 530 22.20 -5.92 44.58
C GLY A 530 21.71 -6.61 45.84
N ASP A 531 22.55 -7.45 46.41
CA ASP A 531 22.36 -7.88 47.81
C ASP A 531 22.25 -6.64 48.69
N VAL A 532 21.10 -6.49 49.33
CA VAL A 532 20.91 -5.51 50.40
C VAL A 532 21.86 -5.93 51.52
N VAL A 533 23.06 -5.37 51.50
CA VAL A 533 23.86 -5.32 52.74
C VAL A 533 23.08 -4.41 53.66
N VAL A 534 22.24 -4.99 54.46
CA VAL A 534 21.68 -4.37 55.65
C VAL A 534 22.85 -4.13 56.60
N GLY A 535 23.62 -3.09 56.28
CA GLY A 535 24.56 -2.54 57.22
C GLY A 535 23.73 -2.02 58.42
N THR A 536 23.81 -2.72 59.49
CA THR A 536 23.34 -2.34 60.80
C THR A 536 23.58 -0.83 60.99
N ALA A 537 22.51 -0.04 60.96
CA ALA A 537 22.58 1.37 61.31
C ALA A 537 23.16 1.47 62.73
N ALA A 538 24.41 1.88 62.81
CA ALA A 538 24.97 2.28 64.08
C ALA A 538 24.09 3.44 64.59
N THR A 539 23.39 3.19 65.62
CA THR A 539 22.67 4.15 66.47
C THR A 539 23.65 5.22 66.89
N ILE A 540 23.76 6.29 66.09
CA ILE A 540 24.38 7.52 66.58
C ILE A 540 23.26 8.36 67.18
N ALA A 541 23.32 8.41 68.51
CA ALA A 541 22.43 9.16 69.35
C ALA A 541 22.30 10.63 68.92
N GLY A 542 21.11 11.00 68.56
CA GLY A 542 20.62 12.30 68.22
C GLY A 542 19.11 12.16 68.01
N GLU A 543 18.48 11.61 69.01
CA GLU A 543 17.09 11.16 68.98
C GLU A 543 16.10 12.34 68.91
N GLY A 544 15.22 12.28 67.99
CA GLY A 544 13.92 12.96 67.99
C GLY A 544 13.59 13.70 66.71
N ALA A 545 14.34 14.71 66.28
CA ALA A 545 13.97 15.57 65.15
C ALA A 545 14.60 15.12 63.81
N LEU A 546 15.79 14.58 63.80
CA LEU A 546 16.49 14.10 62.60
C LEU A 546 15.90 12.81 62.03
N GLY A 547 15.48 11.87 62.91
CA GLY A 547 14.85 10.62 62.51
C GLY A 547 13.53 10.79 61.79
N LEU A 548 12.68 11.73 62.26
CA LEU A 548 11.38 12.05 61.64
C LEU A 548 11.56 12.71 60.26
N THR A 549 12.62 13.53 60.09
CA THR A 549 12.93 14.21 58.82
C THR A 549 13.39 13.26 57.75
N VAL A 550 14.19 12.28 58.13
CA VAL A 550 14.68 11.22 57.19
C VAL A 550 13.57 10.30 56.76
N ALA A 551 12.66 9.94 57.67
CA ALA A 551 11.48 9.12 57.35
C ALA A 551 10.55 9.80 56.36
N GLY A 552 10.36 11.13 56.46
CA GLY A 552 9.51 11.92 55.55
C GLY A 552 10.11 12.12 54.14
N LEU A 553 11.43 12.05 53.99
CA LEU A 553 12.10 12.19 52.69
C LEU A 553 12.29 10.85 51.95
N LYS A 554 12.23 9.74 52.66
CA LYS A 554 12.46 8.41 52.09
C LYS A 554 11.59 8.12 50.85
N PRO A 555 10.27 8.34 50.85
CA PRO A 555 9.41 8.08 49.68
C PRO A 555 9.75 8.95 48.46
N LEU A 556 10.18 10.20 48.71
CA LEU A 556 10.62 11.09 47.63
C LEU A 556 11.91 10.56 46.99
N ILE A 557 12.90 10.20 47.80
CA ILE A 557 14.19 9.71 47.34
C ILE A 557 14.02 8.40 46.56
N GLU A 558 13.19 7.50 47.07
CA GLU A 558 12.87 6.24 46.36
C GLU A 558 12.21 6.50 45.02
N ARG A 559 11.28 7.44 44.90
CA ARG A 559 10.68 7.85 43.64
C ARG A 559 11.71 8.42 42.66
N LEU A 560 12.62 9.27 43.14
CA LEU A 560 13.68 9.85 42.29
C LEU A 560 14.64 8.78 41.75
N PHE A 561 15.05 7.82 42.57
CA PHE A 561 15.87 6.71 42.11
C PHE A 561 15.14 5.78 41.17
N ALA A 562 13.89 5.45 41.46
CA ALA A 562 13.04 4.65 40.57
C ALA A 562 12.84 5.36 39.20
N GLY A 563 12.59 6.68 39.23
CA GLY A 563 12.48 7.49 38.02
C GLY A 563 13.77 7.49 37.18
N TRP A 564 14.95 7.61 37.85
CA TRP A 564 16.23 7.52 37.15
C TRP A 564 16.44 6.15 36.52
N SER A 565 16.18 5.08 37.28
CA SER A 565 16.34 3.71 36.79
C SER A 565 15.42 3.40 35.61
N ALA A 566 14.18 3.85 35.68
CA ALA A 566 13.21 3.68 34.60
C ALA A 566 13.66 4.43 33.33
N GLU A 567 14.05 5.70 33.48
CA GLU A 567 14.52 6.51 32.35
C GLU A 567 15.83 5.98 31.77
N ARG A 568 16.80 5.61 32.62
CA ARG A 568 18.05 5.03 32.16
C ARG A 568 17.82 3.71 31.42
N GLY A 569 16.96 2.84 31.97
CA GLY A 569 16.58 1.59 31.32
C GLY A 569 15.92 1.82 29.96
N ARG A 570 15.08 2.83 29.83
CA ARG A 570 14.46 3.21 28.55
C ARG A 570 15.52 3.61 27.52
N VAL A 571 16.41 4.54 27.87
CA VAL A 571 17.47 5.02 26.96
C VAL A 571 18.40 3.89 26.52
N LEU A 572 18.77 3.01 27.43
CA LEU A 572 19.65 1.88 27.13
C LEU A 572 18.96 0.83 26.23
N ALA A 573 17.67 0.59 26.44
CA ALA A 573 16.90 -0.29 25.57
C ALA A 573 16.71 0.29 24.17
N GLU A 574 16.40 1.56 24.05
CA GLU A 574 16.36 2.26 22.76
C GLU A 574 17.69 2.13 22.03
N THR A 575 18.81 2.31 22.75
CA THR A 575 20.14 2.14 22.18
C THR A 575 20.39 0.72 21.67
N LEU A 576 19.98 -0.31 22.42
CA LEU A 576 20.07 -1.71 21.99
C LEU A 576 19.20 -1.99 20.76
N HIS A 577 17.98 -1.49 20.74
CA HIS A 577 17.09 -1.63 19.58
C HIS A 577 17.69 -0.97 18.35
N ASP A 578 18.19 0.25 18.46
CA ASP A 578 18.81 0.96 17.35
C ASP A 578 20.03 0.24 16.79
N VAL A 579 20.88 -0.32 17.66
CA VAL A 579 22.06 -1.08 17.25
C VAL A 579 21.69 -2.31 16.44
N VAL A 580 20.68 -3.08 16.88
CA VAL A 580 20.32 -4.37 16.27
C VAL A 580 19.27 -4.20 15.18
N LEU A 581 18.18 -3.49 15.44
CA LEU A 581 17.06 -3.36 14.53
C LEU A 581 17.21 -2.17 13.56
N GLY A 582 17.84 -1.06 14.01
CA GLY A 582 17.88 0.18 13.23
C GLY A 582 16.47 0.63 12.85
N ASP A 583 16.28 1.05 11.60
CA ASP A 583 15.00 1.54 11.07
C ASP A 583 13.94 0.44 10.87
N ARG A 584 14.29 -0.85 11.10
CA ARG A 584 13.40 -1.98 10.85
C ARG A 584 12.19 -2.00 11.77
N LEU A 585 12.32 -1.48 12.98
CA LEU A 585 11.20 -1.39 13.91
C LEU A 585 10.12 -0.44 13.38
N GLU A 586 10.51 0.73 12.90
CA GLU A 586 9.59 1.69 12.27
C GLU A 586 8.95 1.11 11.01
N GLU A 587 9.72 0.35 10.22
CA GLU A 587 9.19 -0.33 9.04
C GLU A 587 8.14 -1.39 9.42
N ILE A 588 8.38 -2.19 10.46
CA ILE A 588 7.40 -3.16 10.98
C ILE A 588 6.15 -2.44 11.45
N ASP A 589 6.27 -1.33 12.18
CA ASP A 589 5.14 -0.53 12.64
C ASP A 589 4.34 0.05 11.49
N ARG A 590 5.00 0.53 10.45
CA ARG A 590 4.36 1.03 9.23
C ARG A 590 3.58 -0.08 8.53
N LEU A 591 4.17 -1.28 8.37
CA LEU A 591 3.53 -2.43 7.74
C LEU A 591 2.38 -2.98 8.57
N ALA A 592 2.51 -3.02 9.88
CA ALA A 592 1.44 -3.44 10.80
C ALA A 592 0.20 -2.54 10.73
N ASN A 593 0.38 -1.25 10.42
CA ASN A 593 -0.69 -0.26 10.30
C ASN A 593 -1.12 0.02 8.85
N ALA A 594 -0.51 -0.63 7.86
CA ALA A 594 -0.71 -0.34 6.45
C ALA A 594 -2.17 -0.47 5.97
N ALA A 595 -2.95 -1.39 6.55
CA ALA A 595 -4.36 -1.55 6.22
C ALA A 595 -5.22 -0.34 6.62
N ALA A 596 -4.78 0.46 7.60
CA ALA A 596 -5.43 1.69 8.05
C ALA A 596 -4.96 2.93 7.27
N ALA A 597 -4.08 2.76 6.27
CA ALA A 597 -3.60 3.88 5.46
C ALA A 597 -4.77 4.62 4.80
N PRO A 598 -4.72 5.96 4.73
CA PRO A 598 -5.79 6.77 4.14
C PRO A 598 -6.13 6.35 2.71
N GLU A 599 -5.12 5.96 1.93
CA GLU A 599 -5.25 5.52 0.54
C GLU A 599 -6.04 4.21 0.43
N VAL A 600 -5.80 3.23 1.32
CA VAL A 600 -6.56 1.98 1.39
C VAL A 600 -8.01 2.26 1.73
N THR A 601 -8.23 3.10 2.75
CA THR A 601 -9.58 3.49 3.19
C THR A 601 -10.33 4.22 2.07
N ARG A 602 -9.66 5.12 1.35
CA ARG A 602 -10.27 5.88 0.25
C ARG A 602 -10.57 4.97 -0.95
N ALA A 603 -9.66 4.06 -1.32
CA ALA A 603 -9.89 3.09 -2.40
C ALA A 603 -11.09 2.19 -2.09
N ARG A 604 -11.21 1.68 -0.86
CA ARG A 604 -12.38 0.89 -0.43
C ARG A 604 -13.68 1.69 -0.53
N ARG A 605 -13.66 2.95 -0.12
CA ARG A 605 -14.82 3.84 -0.22
C ARG A 605 -15.24 4.07 -1.66
N LEU A 606 -14.30 4.35 -2.56
CA LEU A 606 -14.57 4.52 -3.99
C LEU A 606 -15.19 3.26 -4.61
N LEU A 607 -14.66 2.08 -4.30
CA LEU A 607 -15.26 0.82 -4.78
C LEU A 607 -16.71 0.64 -4.30
N LEU A 608 -17.00 1.04 -3.05
CA LEU A 608 -18.37 1.01 -2.52
C LEU A 608 -19.28 2.06 -3.19
N GLU A 609 -18.77 3.27 -3.44
CA GLU A 609 -19.48 4.35 -4.14
C GLU A 609 -19.82 3.90 -5.56
N CYS A 610 -18.83 3.40 -6.32
CA CYS A 610 -19.04 2.84 -7.65
C CYS A 610 -20.04 1.67 -7.65
N GLY A 611 -19.99 0.78 -6.65
CA GLY A 611 -20.93 -0.34 -6.53
C GLY A 611 -22.37 0.08 -6.24
N ARG A 612 -22.58 1.16 -5.48
CA ARG A 612 -23.93 1.71 -5.19
C ARG A 612 -24.55 2.39 -6.40
N GLU A 613 -23.75 3.18 -7.12
CA GLU A 613 -24.20 3.88 -8.32
C GLU A 613 -24.63 2.91 -9.44
N HIS A 614 -24.11 1.68 -9.44
CA HIS A 614 -24.43 0.64 -10.41
C HIS A 614 -25.49 -0.38 -10.00
N GLY A 615 -26.19 -0.17 -8.87
CA GLY A 615 -27.28 -1.08 -8.45
C GLY A 615 -26.83 -2.52 -8.13
N LEU A 616 -25.53 -2.81 -8.12
CA LEU A 616 -24.99 -4.14 -7.81
C LEU A 616 -25.20 -4.55 -6.33
N GLN A 617 -25.61 -3.61 -5.47
CA GLN A 617 -25.91 -3.88 -4.06
C GLN A 617 -27.40 -4.22 -3.82
N ASP A 618 -28.32 -3.74 -4.67
CA ASP A 618 -29.76 -4.01 -4.49
C ASP A 618 -30.13 -5.47 -4.81
N GLY A 619 -29.39 -6.13 -5.71
CA GLY A 619 -29.56 -7.56 -5.99
C GLY A 619 -29.19 -8.50 -4.83
N ARG A 620 -28.42 -8.04 -3.83
CA ARG A 620 -28.04 -8.81 -2.64
C ARG A 620 -29.05 -8.73 -1.50
N ALA A 621 -29.79 -7.64 -1.40
CA ALA A 621 -30.88 -7.52 -0.45
C ALA A 621 -32.04 -8.44 -0.86
N ALA A 622 -32.39 -8.47 -2.14
CA ALA A 622 -33.43 -9.34 -2.68
C ALA A 622 -33.09 -10.85 -2.58
N ALA A 623 -31.84 -11.24 -2.86
CA ALA A 623 -31.41 -12.64 -2.75
C ALA A 623 -31.26 -13.15 -1.30
N ARG A 624 -31.20 -12.26 -0.29
CA ARG A 624 -31.23 -12.63 1.13
C ARG A 624 -32.64 -12.74 1.68
N GLU A 625 -33.62 -12.12 1.06
CA GLU A 625 -35.04 -12.25 1.44
C GLU A 625 -35.70 -13.48 0.80
N GLU A 626 -35.25 -13.94 -0.38
CA GLU A 626 -35.74 -15.19 -1.00
C GLU A 626 -35.12 -16.49 -0.42
N GLY A 627 -34.11 -16.37 0.41
CA GLY A 627 -33.42 -17.49 1.08
C GLY A 627 -33.79 -17.67 2.57
N ARG A 628 -34.85 -16.99 3.05
CA ARG A 628 -35.41 -17.21 4.41
C ARG A 628 -36.79 -17.88 4.34
#